data_aec739b510390177867abd5512371a3c
#
_entry.id   aec739b510390177867abd5512371a3c
#
_cell.length_a   1.000
_cell.length_b   1.000
_cell.length_c   1.000
_cell.angle_alpha   90.00
_cell.angle_beta   90.00
_cell.angle_gamma   90.00
#
_symmetry.space_group_name_H-M   'P 1'
#
loop_
_entity.id
_entity.type
_entity.pdbx_description
1 polymer ?
#
loop_
_entity_poly.entity_id
_entity_poly.type
_entity_poly.pdbx_seq_one_letter_code
_entity_poly.pdbx_strand_id
1 'polypeptide(L)'
;MAIEQFPFVSVSGAPYERGRQYGTALRDRVKASAQLYGKTLDELGYDSVRKSALIKAFATQIGTFGEHYLEEMRGIADGAGIPFDDVVMINARTEVIAQARREAENADPEDDPDDGCTGAVILAERSATGAVIHGQNWDWRAECAETAIVLRVRRDDGPDFLTFVEAGGLARCGLNGAGVAITANYLESDRDYRQPGVPLSLIRRKVLEQQHFAMAMRAVATTPKVASNNMMLSTAEGLAIDFECAPDEAFPIYPADGLIVHANHWQSPIALSKLKETGIPSVPESYYRDWRVRKLLDQAGPKLSTDDLKAAFFDTFGSPYSVCRPPRPGSAGNLSATVSMVIMQPSKGIMEVAPLPALNRVFTRYSLNEDPVTLAAF
;
A
#
# COMPACT_ATOMS: atom_id res chain seq x y z
N MET A 1 -17.06 -7.73 -13.27
CA MET A 1 -18.02 -6.73 -12.75
C MET A 1 -17.40 -5.35 -12.90
N ALA A 2 -18.12 -4.33 -13.30
CA ALA A 2 -17.59 -2.96 -13.29
C ALA A 2 -17.72 -2.43 -11.86
N ILE A 3 -16.58 -2.20 -11.18
CA ILE A 3 -16.57 -1.54 -9.87
C ILE A 3 -16.49 -0.05 -10.15
N GLU A 4 -17.58 0.68 -9.86
CA GLU A 4 -17.66 2.11 -10.14
C GLU A 4 -16.91 2.94 -9.09
N GLN A 5 -16.96 2.53 -7.82
CA GLN A 5 -16.23 3.17 -6.73
C GLN A 5 -15.97 2.19 -5.59
N PHE A 6 -14.92 2.47 -4.80
CA PHE A 6 -14.68 1.74 -3.57
C PHE A 6 -15.62 2.23 -2.45
N PRO A 7 -16.15 1.30 -1.62
CA PRO A 7 -16.92 1.69 -0.44
C PRO A 7 -16.12 2.61 0.48
N PHE A 8 -16.84 3.56 1.07
CA PHE A 8 -16.30 4.49 2.04
C PHE A 8 -16.91 4.22 3.41
N VAL A 9 -16.07 4.13 4.43
CA VAL A 9 -16.50 4.00 5.83
C VAL A 9 -15.76 5.00 6.68
N SER A 10 -16.49 5.64 7.58
CA SER A 10 -15.92 6.53 8.60
C SER A 10 -16.15 5.93 9.97
N VAL A 11 -15.07 5.80 10.76
CA VAL A 11 -15.09 5.21 12.11
C VAL A 11 -14.47 6.16 13.12
N SER A 12 -14.84 6.03 14.41
CA SER A 12 -14.36 6.90 15.48
C SER A 12 -14.33 6.19 16.83
N GLY A 13 -13.70 6.82 17.82
CA GLY A 13 -13.63 6.35 19.19
C GLY A 13 -12.38 5.51 19.49
N ALA A 14 -12.43 4.76 20.61
CA ALA A 14 -11.33 3.91 21.07
C ALA A 14 -11.02 2.79 20.04
N PRO A 15 -9.80 2.21 20.06
CA PRO A 15 -9.37 1.22 19.07
C PRO A 15 -10.35 0.08 18.82
N TYR A 16 -10.77 -0.61 19.88
CA TYR A 16 -11.73 -1.71 19.78
C TYR A 16 -13.07 -1.25 19.17
N GLU A 17 -13.60 -0.10 19.60
CA GLU A 17 -14.91 0.38 19.17
C GLU A 17 -14.91 0.80 17.68
N ARG A 18 -13.87 1.51 17.22
CA ARG A 18 -13.74 1.84 15.80
C ARG A 18 -13.51 0.60 14.93
N GLY A 19 -12.78 -0.39 15.44
CA GLY A 19 -12.64 -1.71 14.80
C GLY A 19 -13.98 -2.41 14.66
N ARG A 20 -14.82 -2.40 15.71
CA ARG A 20 -16.16 -3.00 15.70
C ARG A 20 -17.10 -2.30 14.71
N GLN A 21 -17.06 -0.97 14.63
CA GLN A 21 -17.79 -0.19 13.61
C GLN A 21 -17.37 -0.61 12.20
N TYR A 22 -16.05 -0.68 11.96
CA TYR A 22 -15.46 -1.09 10.69
C TYR A 22 -15.91 -2.50 10.27
N GLY A 23 -15.69 -3.50 11.14
CA GLY A 23 -16.05 -4.89 10.88
C GLY A 23 -17.55 -5.07 10.65
N THR A 24 -18.40 -4.35 11.40
CA THR A 24 -19.86 -4.39 11.24
C THR A 24 -20.30 -3.80 9.90
N ALA A 25 -19.76 -2.63 9.53
CA ALA A 25 -20.14 -1.93 8.30
C ALA A 25 -19.70 -2.67 7.03
N LEU A 26 -18.60 -3.43 7.09
CA LEU A 26 -18.00 -4.09 5.93
C LEU A 26 -17.85 -5.61 6.09
N ARG A 27 -18.75 -6.21 6.88
CA ARG A 27 -18.71 -7.64 7.24
C ARG A 27 -18.39 -8.56 6.08
N ASP A 28 -19.10 -8.44 4.97
CA ASP A 28 -18.95 -9.35 3.84
C ASP A 28 -17.63 -9.15 3.11
N ARG A 29 -17.13 -7.90 3.03
CA ARG A 29 -15.82 -7.62 2.44
C ARG A 29 -14.66 -8.10 3.31
N VAL A 30 -14.78 -7.96 4.64
CA VAL A 30 -13.78 -8.50 5.59
C VAL A 30 -13.71 -10.01 5.49
N LYS A 31 -14.88 -10.69 5.40
CA LYS A 31 -14.95 -12.14 5.16
C LYS A 31 -14.32 -12.52 3.82
N ALA A 32 -14.60 -11.77 2.76
CA ALA A 32 -14.03 -12.03 1.44
C ALA A 32 -12.50 -11.87 1.46
N SER A 33 -11.94 -10.86 2.13
CA SER A 33 -10.49 -10.71 2.32
C SER A 33 -9.88 -11.91 3.04
N ALA A 34 -10.50 -12.35 4.14
CA ALA A 34 -10.05 -13.53 4.91
C ALA A 34 -10.06 -14.80 4.05
N GLN A 35 -11.13 -15.01 3.29
CA GLN A 35 -11.28 -16.17 2.40
C GLN A 35 -10.25 -16.15 1.27
N LEU A 36 -10.01 -14.99 0.66
CA LEU A 36 -9.03 -14.84 -0.43
C LEU A 36 -7.63 -15.27 0.03
N TYR A 37 -7.18 -14.80 1.17
CA TYR A 37 -5.84 -15.11 1.68
C TYR A 37 -5.76 -16.50 2.32
N GLY A 38 -6.84 -16.96 2.95
CA GLY A 38 -6.94 -18.35 3.43
C GLY A 38 -6.79 -19.35 2.28
N LYS A 39 -7.54 -19.14 1.18
CA LYS A 39 -7.47 -19.98 -0.02
C LYS A 39 -6.06 -19.96 -0.63
N THR A 40 -5.40 -18.81 -0.67
CA THR A 40 -4.02 -18.72 -1.17
C THR A 40 -3.04 -19.58 -0.38
N LEU A 41 -3.16 -19.60 0.95
CA LEU A 41 -2.31 -20.44 1.79
C LEU A 41 -2.62 -21.92 1.61
N ASP A 42 -3.89 -22.29 1.43
CA ASP A 42 -4.31 -23.66 1.14
C ASP A 42 -3.76 -24.14 -0.21
N GLU A 43 -3.79 -23.29 -1.25
CA GLU A 43 -3.21 -23.56 -2.58
C GLU A 43 -1.68 -23.73 -2.54
N LEU A 44 -1.00 -23.03 -1.63
CA LEU A 44 0.42 -23.21 -1.36
C LEU A 44 0.75 -24.43 -0.50
N GLY A 45 -0.27 -25.23 -0.10
CA GLY A 45 -0.10 -26.40 0.76
C GLY A 45 0.34 -26.05 2.18
N TYR A 46 0.09 -24.82 2.63
CA TYR A 46 0.52 -24.34 3.94
C TYR A 46 -0.44 -24.84 5.02
N ASP A 47 0.00 -25.84 5.78
CA ASP A 47 -0.86 -26.53 6.74
C ASP A 47 -1.35 -25.61 7.88
N SER A 48 -2.46 -26.02 8.52
CA SER A 48 -3.13 -25.22 9.55
C SER A 48 -2.28 -24.99 10.81
N VAL A 49 -1.34 -25.87 11.13
CA VAL A 49 -0.46 -25.74 12.31
C VAL A 49 0.58 -24.68 12.04
N ARG A 50 1.25 -24.73 10.88
CA ARG A 50 2.22 -23.71 10.45
C ARG A 50 1.54 -22.34 10.32
N LYS A 51 0.35 -22.29 9.67
CA LYS A 51 -0.47 -21.07 9.56
C LYS A 51 -0.74 -20.45 10.93
N SER A 52 -1.23 -21.23 11.89
CA SER A 52 -1.53 -20.74 13.24
C SER A 52 -0.28 -20.24 13.97
N ALA A 53 0.84 -20.95 13.86
CA ALA A 53 2.10 -20.56 14.48
C ALA A 53 2.62 -19.23 13.92
N LEU A 54 2.58 -19.05 12.60
CA LEU A 54 3.02 -17.84 11.92
C LEU A 54 2.14 -16.63 12.28
N ILE A 55 0.82 -16.79 12.27
CA ILE A 55 -0.12 -15.73 12.65
C ILE A 55 0.09 -15.31 14.11
N LYS A 56 0.30 -16.25 15.03
CA LYS A 56 0.60 -15.95 16.43
C LYS A 56 1.92 -15.19 16.60
N ALA A 57 2.95 -15.55 15.81
CA ALA A 57 4.20 -14.82 15.81
C ALA A 57 4.00 -13.35 15.38
N PHE A 58 3.24 -13.10 14.30
CA PHE A 58 2.89 -11.74 13.90
C PHE A 58 2.04 -11.01 14.93
N ALA A 59 1.04 -11.67 15.52
CA ALA A 59 0.24 -11.05 16.60
C ALA A 59 1.13 -10.59 17.76
N THR A 60 2.15 -11.38 18.14
CA THR A 60 3.11 -11.00 19.18
C THR A 60 3.93 -9.77 18.76
N GLN A 61 4.44 -9.72 17.53
CA GLN A 61 5.17 -8.55 17.02
C GLN A 61 4.30 -7.29 16.97
N ILE A 62 3.05 -7.44 16.54
CA ILE A 62 2.07 -6.34 16.49
C ILE A 62 1.79 -5.82 17.91
N GLY A 63 1.55 -6.71 18.89
CA GLY A 63 1.29 -6.34 20.29
C GLY A 63 2.48 -5.60 20.91
N THR A 64 3.70 -6.04 20.64
CA THR A 64 4.93 -5.34 21.09
C THR A 64 5.08 -3.96 20.43
N PHE A 65 4.68 -3.83 19.17
CA PHE A 65 4.69 -2.56 18.43
C PHE A 65 3.63 -1.58 18.92
N GLY A 66 2.43 -2.10 19.29
CA GLY A 66 1.35 -1.33 19.89
C GLY A 66 0.10 -2.18 20.12
N GLU A 67 -0.24 -2.43 21.39
CA GLU A 67 -1.40 -3.24 21.77
C GLU A 67 -2.72 -2.70 21.21
N HIS A 68 -2.87 -1.39 21.06
CA HIS A 68 -4.06 -0.77 20.48
C HIS A 68 -4.36 -1.23 19.05
N TYR A 69 -3.37 -1.70 18.30
CA TYR A 69 -3.61 -2.32 16.97
C TYR A 69 -4.32 -3.66 17.10
N LEU A 70 -3.91 -4.49 18.08
CA LEU A 70 -4.60 -5.76 18.34
C LEU A 70 -6.02 -5.53 18.87
N GLU A 71 -6.23 -4.49 19.68
CA GLU A 71 -7.58 -4.10 20.14
C GLU A 71 -8.48 -3.72 18.94
N GLU A 72 -7.97 -2.91 18.02
CA GLU A 72 -8.73 -2.54 16.81
C GLU A 72 -9.01 -3.77 15.93
N MET A 73 -8.04 -4.69 15.77
CA MET A 73 -8.23 -5.94 15.03
C MET A 73 -9.26 -6.87 15.72
N ARG A 74 -9.27 -6.96 17.06
CA ARG A 74 -10.32 -7.70 17.79
C ARG A 74 -11.70 -7.10 17.52
N GLY A 75 -11.80 -5.78 17.55
CA GLY A 75 -13.04 -5.09 17.20
C GLY A 75 -13.49 -5.42 15.77
N ILE A 76 -12.59 -5.42 14.78
CA ILE A 76 -12.89 -5.81 13.40
C ILE A 76 -13.41 -7.25 13.34
N ALA A 77 -12.73 -8.18 14.01
CA ALA A 77 -13.09 -9.58 14.05
C ALA A 77 -14.50 -9.79 14.61
N ASP A 78 -14.80 -9.18 15.76
CA ASP A 78 -16.10 -9.27 16.41
C ASP A 78 -17.21 -8.61 15.57
N GLY A 79 -16.94 -7.44 14.99
CA GLY A 79 -17.88 -6.75 14.11
C GLY A 79 -18.20 -7.51 12.82
N ALA A 80 -17.21 -8.15 12.22
CA ALA A 80 -17.36 -8.96 11.01
C ALA A 80 -17.87 -10.39 11.31
N GLY A 81 -17.71 -10.88 12.53
CA GLY A 81 -18.05 -12.26 12.92
C GLY A 81 -17.10 -13.27 12.27
N ILE A 82 -15.80 -13.02 12.34
CA ILE A 82 -14.72 -13.92 11.88
C ILE A 82 -13.68 -14.12 12.99
N PRO A 83 -12.82 -15.15 12.92
CA PRO A 83 -11.73 -15.33 13.85
C PRO A 83 -10.77 -14.13 13.89
N PHE A 84 -10.25 -13.79 15.06
CA PHE A 84 -9.22 -12.75 15.23
C PHE A 84 -7.96 -13.03 14.40
N ASP A 85 -7.55 -14.29 14.32
CA ASP A 85 -6.38 -14.74 13.56
C ASP A 85 -6.50 -14.38 12.06
N ASP A 86 -7.71 -14.39 11.50
CA ASP A 86 -7.94 -14.01 10.11
C ASP A 86 -7.70 -12.50 9.89
N VAL A 87 -8.05 -11.65 10.87
CA VAL A 87 -7.77 -10.21 10.80
C VAL A 87 -6.26 -9.94 10.95
N VAL A 88 -5.57 -10.68 11.82
CA VAL A 88 -4.10 -10.61 11.91
C VAL A 88 -3.47 -11.02 10.58
N MET A 89 -3.95 -12.13 9.98
CA MET A 89 -3.49 -12.59 8.66
C MET A 89 -3.67 -11.54 7.57
N ILE A 90 -4.83 -10.87 7.50
CA ILE A 90 -5.07 -9.78 6.53
C ILE A 90 -4.04 -8.66 6.70
N ASN A 91 -3.69 -8.30 7.93
CA ASN A 91 -2.74 -7.24 8.23
C ASN A 91 -1.27 -7.63 8.03
N ALA A 92 -0.94 -8.92 8.03
CA ALA A 92 0.39 -9.46 7.76
C ALA A 92 0.44 -10.26 6.44
N ARG A 93 -0.55 -10.07 5.54
CA ARG A 93 -0.75 -10.94 4.37
C ARG A 93 0.47 -11.02 3.43
N THR A 94 1.14 -9.89 3.23
CA THR A 94 2.33 -9.83 2.36
C THR A 94 3.42 -10.76 2.91
N GLU A 95 3.71 -10.63 4.20
CA GLU A 95 4.74 -11.40 4.87
C GLU A 95 4.35 -12.87 5.00
N VAL A 96 3.09 -13.15 5.35
CA VAL A 96 2.57 -14.52 5.51
C VAL A 96 2.61 -15.29 4.18
N ILE A 97 2.13 -14.67 3.08
CA ILE A 97 2.11 -15.33 1.77
C ILE A 97 3.52 -15.53 1.23
N ALA A 98 4.38 -14.50 1.33
CA ALA A 98 5.73 -14.61 0.83
C ALA A 98 6.55 -15.64 1.62
N GLN A 99 6.35 -15.75 2.94
CA GLN A 99 6.98 -16.81 3.72
C GLN A 99 6.45 -18.18 3.33
N ALA A 100 5.13 -18.33 3.14
CA ALA A 100 4.53 -19.57 2.70
C ALA A 100 5.06 -20.02 1.32
N ARG A 101 5.21 -19.08 0.36
CA ARG A 101 5.83 -19.36 -0.95
C ARG A 101 7.28 -19.83 -0.82
N ARG A 102 8.08 -19.20 0.02
CA ARG A 102 9.50 -19.60 0.24
C ARG A 102 9.65 -20.98 0.86
N GLU A 103 8.66 -21.41 1.65
CA GLU A 103 8.65 -22.72 2.31
C GLU A 103 7.95 -23.80 1.46
N ALA A 104 7.28 -23.44 0.38
CA ALA A 104 6.64 -24.40 -0.51
C ALA A 104 7.70 -25.16 -1.34
N GLU A 105 7.63 -26.49 -1.33
CA GLU A 105 8.63 -27.37 -2.00
C GLU A 105 8.67 -27.23 -3.53
N ASN A 106 7.60 -26.65 -4.13
CA ASN A 106 7.42 -26.52 -5.58
C ASN A 106 7.28 -25.05 -6.03
N ALA A 107 7.75 -24.09 -5.25
CA ALA A 107 7.72 -22.69 -5.67
C ALA A 107 8.65 -22.49 -6.87
N ASP A 108 8.08 -22.16 -8.03
CA ASP A 108 8.86 -21.75 -9.19
C ASP A 108 9.45 -20.35 -8.92
N PRO A 109 10.79 -20.20 -8.98
CA PRO A 109 11.40 -18.88 -8.81
C PRO A 109 11.00 -17.86 -9.89
N GLU A 110 10.47 -18.34 -11.03
CA GLU A 110 9.97 -17.51 -12.13
C GLU A 110 8.48 -17.20 -12.03
N ASP A 111 7.79 -17.72 -11.01
CA ASP A 111 6.39 -17.33 -10.77
C ASP A 111 6.32 -15.81 -10.56
N ASP A 112 5.74 -15.15 -11.56
CA ASP A 112 5.50 -13.71 -11.60
C ASP A 112 4.77 -13.28 -10.31
N PRO A 113 5.40 -12.52 -9.40
CA PRO A 113 4.66 -12.01 -8.27
C PRO A 113 3.54 -11.12 -8.81
N ASP A 114 2.32 -11.38 -8.37
CA ASP A 114 1.17 -10.54 -8.71
C ASP A 114 1.39 -9.08 -8.28
N ASP A 115 2.39 -8.83 -7.41
CA ASP A 115 2.67 -7.55 -6.77
C ASP A 115 3.51 -6.64 -7.68
N GLY A 116 3.01 -5.46 -7.87
CA GLY A 116 3.70 -4.37 -8.51
C GLY A 116 3.13 -3.05 -8.02
N CYS A 117 3.91 -2.03 -8.11
CA CYS A 117 3.45 -0.68 -7.77
C CYS A 117 4.31 0.33 -8.53
N THR A 118 3.73 1.50 -8.79
CA THR A 118 4.50 2.65 -9.25
C THR A 118 4.04 3.87 -8.47
N GLY A 119 4.92 4.46 -7.67
CA GLY A 119 4.65 5.65 -6.86
C GLY A 119 5.35 6.86 -7.40
N ALA A 120 4.76 8.06 -7.16
CA ALA A 120 5.41 9.32 -7.46
C ALA A 120 4.98 10.44 -6.50
N VAL A 121 5.91 11.34 -6.19
CA VAL A 121 5.65 12.61 -5.51
C VAL A 121 6.14 13.76 -6.39
N ILE A 122 5.27 14.75 -6.54
CA ILE A 122 5.57 16.04 -7.19
C ILE A 122 5.63 17.09 -6.08
N LEU A 123 6.79 17.69 -5.90
CA LEU A 123 6.99 18.75 -4.89
C LEU A 123 6.36 20.07 -5.30
N ALA A 124 6.23 20.99 -4.35
CA ALA A 124 5.59 22.28 -4.52
C ALA A 124 6.20 23.11 -5.67
N GLU A 125 7.52 23.07 -5.84
CA GLU A 125 8.24 23.79 -6.90
C GLU A 125 7.94 23.27 -8.32
N ARG A 126 7.54 22.00 -8.45
CA ARG A 126 7.12 21.39 -9.73
C ARG A 126 5.59 21.33 -9.88
N SER A 127 4.84 21.58 -8.83
CA SER A 127 3.37 21.56 -8.86
C SER A 127 2.79 22.86 -9.44
N ALA A 128 1.77 22.74 -10.28
CA ALA A 128 1.02 23.88 -10.83
C ALA A 128 0.26 24.67 -9.76
N THR A 129 -0.08 24.03 -8.65
CA THR A 129 -0.79 24.66 -7.53
C THR A 129 0.13 25.10 -6.40
N GLY A 130 1.44 24.82 -6.49
CA GLY A 130 2.38 25.09 -5.42
C GLY A 130 2.21 24.18 -4.19
N ALA A 131 1.46 23.09 -4.32
CA ALA A 131 1.21 22.11 -3.27
C ALA A 131 1.68 20.71 -3.70
N VAL A 132 2.12 19.89 -2.75
CA VAL A 132 2.57 18.53 -3.02
C VAL A 132 1.43 17.67 -3.58
N ILE A 133 1.75 16.90 -4.62
CA ILE A 133 0.90 15.85 -5.17
C ILE A 133 1.62 14.52 -4.96
N HIS A 134 0.91 13.52 -4.41
CA HIS A 134 1.47 12.21 -4.11
C HIS A 134 0.54 11.13 -4.65
N GLY A 135 1.04 10.18 -5.42
CA GLY A 135 0.19 9.14 -6.02
C GLY A 135 0.85 7.79 -6.13
N GLN A 136 0.03 6.78 -6.40
CA GLN A 136 0.46 5.40 -6.60
C GLN A 136 -0.53 4.63 -7.48
N ASN A 137 -0.01 3.84 -8.42
CA ASN A 137 -0.68 2.66 -8.96
C ASN A 137 -0.35 1.45 -8.08
N TRP A 138 -1.37 0.75 -7.61
CA TRP A 138 -1.24 -0.51 -6.90
C TRP A 138 -1.60 -1.67 -7.82
N ASP A 139 -0.63 -2.49 -8.14
CA ASP A 139 -0.82 -3.70 -8.93
C ASP A 139 -0.86 -4.90 -7.98
N TRP A 140 -1.89 -5.72 -8.12
CA TRP A 140 -2.12 -6.89 -7.29
C TRP A 140 -3.16 -7.79 -7.95
N ARG A 141 -3.65 -8.80 -7.22
CA ARG A 141 -4.77 -9.64 -7.65
C ARG A 141 -5.99 -8.78 -7.96
N ALA A 142 -6.55 -8.94 -9.15
CA ALA A 142 -7.70 -8.13 -9.60
C ALA A 142 -8.92 -8.28 -8.69
N GLU A 143 -9.09 -9.46 -8.05
CA GLU A 143 -10.14 -9.73 -7.07
C GLU A 143 -10.11 -8.78 -5.86
N CYS A 144 -8.93 -8.23 -5.54
CA CYS A 144 -8.81 -7.25 -4.46
C CYS A 144 -9.55 -5.96 -4.73
N ALA A 145 -9.98 -5.69 -5.96
CA ALA A 145 -10.92 -4.61 -6.24
C ALA A 145 -12.29 -4.83 -5.56
N GLU A 146 -12.68 -6.08 -5.32
CA GLU A 146 -13.92 -6.42 -4.62
C GLU A 146 -13.79 -6.32 -3.09
N THR A 147 -12.57 -6.37 -2.55
CA THR A 147 -12.32 -6.28 -1.10
C THR A 147 -11.81 -4.91 -0.67
N ALA A 148 -11.23 -4.13 -1.57
CA ALA A 148 -10.67 -2.81 -1.25
C ALA A 148 -11.75 -1.77 -0.88
N ILE A 149 -11.34 -0.82 -0.04
CA ILE A 149 -12.18 0.24 0.53
C ILE A 149 -11.37 1.52 0.74
N VAL A 150 -12.06 2.61 1.01
CA VAL A 150 -11.46 3.81 1.62
C VAL A 150 -12.02 3.97 3.03
N LEU A 151 -11.12 4.03 4.00
CA LEU A 151 -11.42 4.17 5.42
C LEU A 151 -11.00 5.55 5.92
N ARG A 152 -11.93 6.27 6.55
CA ARG A 152 -11.66 7.48 7.32
C ARG A 152 -11.68 7.13 8.80
N VAL A 153 -10.59 7.40 9.49
CA VAL A 153 -10.47 7.19 10.94
C VAL A 153 -10.42 8.52 11.64
N ARG A 154 -11.42 8.77 12.49
CA ARG A 154 -11.49 9.91 13.41
C ARG A 154 -10.83 9.52 14.72
N ARG A 155 -9.89 10.32 15.18
CA ARG A 155 -9.09 10.02 16.36
C ARG A 155 -9.18 11.11 17.41
N ASP A 156 -9.30 10.69 18.67
CA ASP A 156 -9.27 11.60 19.81
C ASP A 156 -7.83 11.88 20.30
N ASP A 157 -6.87 11.01 19.92
CA ASP A 157 -5.49 10.98 20.41
C ASP A 157 -4.44 11.33 19.34
N GLY A 158 -4.85 11.88 18.20
CA GLY A 158 -3.96 12.24 17.10
C GLY A 158 -4.69 12.71 15.85
N PRO A 159 -4.00 12.90 14.74
CA PRO A 159 -4.64 13.36 13.52
C PRO A 159 -5.61 12.31 12.96
N ASP A 160 -6.76 12.78 12.47
CA ASP A 160 -7.63 11.98 11.61
C ASP A 160 -6.88 11.58 10.34
N PHE A 161 -7.24 10.45 9.74
CA PHE A 161 -6.61 10.03 8.48
C PHE A 161 -7.59 9.33 7.53
N LEU A 162 -7.23 9.37 6.24
CA LEU A 162 -7.79 8.55 5.18
C LEU A 162 -6.78 7.48 4.77
N THR A 163 -7.24 6.26 4.60
CA THR A 163 -6.43 5.20 3.99
C THR A 163 -7.22 4.42 2.96
N PHE A 164 -6.61 4.16 1.82
CA PHE A 164 -7.05 3.12 0.90
C PHE A 164 -6.46 1.80 1.39
N VAL A 165 -7.29 0.78 1.53
CA VAL A 165 -6.89 -0.50 2.14
C VAL A 165 -7.86 -1.62 1.75
N GLU A 166 -7.45 -2.87 1.87
CA GLU A 166 -8.35 -4.02 1.80
C GLU A 166 -9.12 -4.18 3.11
N ALA A 167 -10.38 -4.58 3.01
CA ALA A 167 -11.27 -4.72 4.16
C ALA A 167 -10.70 -5.70 5.21
N GLY A 168 -10.66 -5.26 6.45
CA GLY A 168 -9.99 -5.92 7.56
C GLY A 168 -8.55 -5.42 7.82
N GLY A 169 -7.94 -4.74 6.84
CA GLY A 169 -6.62 -4.11 7.00
C GLY A 169 -6.70 -2.76 7.71
N LEU A 170 -5.62 -2.37 8.41
CA LEU A 170 -5.56 -1.11 9.15
C LEU A 170 -4.99 0.04 8.33
N ALA A 171 -4.11 -0.21 7.37
CA ALA A 171 -3.62 0.79 6.42
C ALA A 171 -2.86 0.15 5.26
N ARG A 172 -2.90 0.82 4.09
CA ARG A 172 -2.04 0.54 2.94
C ARG A 172 -1.33 1.80 2.44
N CYS A 173 -2.05 2.75 1.87
CA CYS A 173 -1.56 4.10 1.55
C CYS A 173 -2.59 5.12 2.02
N GLY A 174 -2.18 6.35 2.24
CA GLY A 174 -3.11 7.34 2.76
C GLY A 174 -2.46 8.66 3.13
N LEU A 175 -3.29 9.52 3.71
CA LEU A 175 -2.90 10.83 4.23
C LEU A 175 -3.60 11.13 5.56
N ASN A 176 -3.05 12.05 6.34
CA ASN A 176 -3.64 12.46 7.61
C ASN A 176 -3.88 13.97 7.70
N GLY A 177 -4.61 14.37 8.76
CA GLY A 177 -4.97 15.76 9.04
C GLY A 177 -3.79 16.67 9.42
N ALA A 178 -2.63 16.08 9.74
CA ALA A 178 -1.37 16.82 9.92
C ALA A 178 -0.62 17.05 8.60
N GLY A 179 -1.20 16.64 7.46
CA GLY A 179 -0.62 16.82 6.14
C GLY A 179 0.43 15.78 5.75
N VAL A 180 0.60 14.69 6.50
CA VAL A 180 1.51 13.59 6.13
C VAL A 180 0.80 12.63 5.20
N ALA A 181 1.48 12.19 4.14
CA ALA A 181 1.00 11.14 3.23
C ALA A 181 2.06 10.05 3.05
N ILE A 182 1.60 8.83 2.76
CA ILE A 182 2.44 7.66 2.52
C ILE A 182 1.89 6.79 1.40
N THR A 183 2.81 6.32 0.55
CA THR A 183 2.64 5.15 -0.33
C THR A 183 3.78 4.17 -0.09
N ALA A 184 3.65 2.94 -0.60
CA ALA A 184 4.73 1.97 -0.48
C ALA A 184 4.68 0.94 -1.60
N ASN A 185 5.85 0.56 -2.11
CA ASN A 185 6.03 -0.46 -3.11
C ASN A 185 6.79 -1.67 -2.52
N TYR A 186 6.55 -2.83 -3.06
CA TYR A 186 7.29 -4.04 -2.68
C TYR A 186 8.70 -4.01 -3.27
N LEU A 187 9.69 -4.44 -2.48
CA LEU A 187 11.06 -4.71 -2.89
C LEU A 187 11.47 -6.07 -2.36
N GLU A 188 12.50 -6.65 -2.94
CA GLU A 188 13.09 -7.88 -2.44
C GLU A 188 14.60 -7.77 -2.31
N SER A 189 15.13 -8.42 -1.27
CA SER A 189 16.56 -8.54 -1.06
C SER A 189 16.95 -9.89 -0.45
N ASP A 190 18.22 -10.20 -0.51
CA ASP A 190 18.78 -11.38 0.14
C ASP A 190 18.72 -11.32 1.68
N ARG A 191 18.30 -10.18 2.26
CA ARG A 191 18.10 -10.02 3.71
C ARG A 191 16.72 -10.39 4.19
N ASP A 192 15.73 -10.57 3.30
CA ASP A 192 14.32 -10.76 3.65
C ASP A 192 14.09 -12.09 4.38
N TYR A 193 13.17 -12.05 5.35
CA TYR A 193 12.70 -13.20 6.16
C TYR A 193 13.81 -13.85 7.02
N ARG A 194 14.89 -13.12 7.34
CA ARG A 194 15.98 -13.60 8.22
C ARG A 194 15.79 -13.18 9.68
N GLN A 195 14.86 -12.29 9.96
CA GLN A 195 14.58 -11.78 11.30
C GLN A 195 13.09 -11.54 11.50
N PRO A 196 12.60 -11.57 12.75
CA PRO A 196 11.25 -11.11 13.06
C PRO A 196 11.14 -9.59 12.84
N GLY A 197 9.93 -9.14 12.52
CA GLY A 197 9.66 -7.72 12.33
C GLY A 197 8.18 -7.40 12.34
N VAL A 198 7.86 -6.12 12.30
CA VAL A 198 6.50 -5.60 12.26
C VAL A 198 5.97 -5.70 10.83
N PRO A 199 4.73 -6.18 10.60
CA PRO A 199 4.13 -6.17 9.28
C PRO A 199 4.10 -4.77 8.66
N LEU A 200 4.36 -4.68 7.37
CA LEU A 200 4.48 -3.41 6.64
C LEU A 200 3.22 -2.53 6.74
N SER A 201 2.04 -3.15 6.79
CA SER A 201 0.76 -2.45 6.95
C SER A 201 0.70 -1.66 8.26
N LEU A 202 1.27 -2.19 9.35
CA LEU A 202 1.29 -1.55 10.67
C LEU A 202 2.26 -0.37 10.73
N ILE A 203 3.38 -0.45 10.01
CA ILE A 203 4.32 0.68 9.88
C ILE A 203 3.64 1.82 9.14
N ARG A 204 2.94 1.53 8.02
CA ARG A 204 2.15 2.52 7.27
C ARG A 204 1.06 3.13 8.14
N ARG A 205 0.36 2.31 8.92
CA ARG A 205 -0.63 2.79 9.89
C ARG A 205 0.01 3.72 10.93
N LYS A 206 1.17 3.36 11.48
CA LYS A 206 1.92 4.19 12.43
C LYS A 206 2.31 5.54 11.83
N VAL A 207 2.68 5.60 10.56
CA VAL A 207 2.97 6.85 9.84
C VAL A 207 1.73 7.75 9.79
N LEU A 208 0.56 7.20 9.44
CA LEU A 208 -0.70 7.96 9.37
C LEU A 208 -1.18 8.48 10.73
N GLU A 209 -0.68 7.94 11.83
CA GLU A 209 -0.99 8.38 13.18
C GLU A 209 -0.10 9.53 13.68
N GLN A 210 0.94 9.92 12.92
CA GLN A 210 1.92 10.90 13.40
C GLN A 210 1.47 12.33 13.12
N GLN A 211 1.57 13.18 14.16
CA GLN A 211 1.37 14.62 14.07
C GLN A 211 2.55 15.32 13.39
N HIS A 212 3.77 14.79 13.55
CA HIS A 212 5.00 15.40 13.08
C HIS A 212 5.69 14.53 12.04
N PHE A 213 6.10 15.13 10.92
CA PHE A 213 6.77 14.43 9.82
C PHE A 213 8.04 13.69 10.28
N ALA A 214 8.82 14.27 11.20
CA ALA A 214 9.99 13.61 11.76
C ALA A 214 9.65 12.29 12.48
N MET A 215 8.48 12.22 13.14
CA MET A 215 8.02 10.98 13.78
C MET A 215 7.49 9.96 12.77
N ALA A 216 6.90 10.42 11.68
CA ALA A 216 6.53 9.57 10.55
C ALA A 216 7.79 8.94 9.91
N MET A 217 8.83 9.73 9.63
CA MET A 217 10.12 9.21 9.14
C MET A 217 10.75 8.22 10.13
N ARG A 218 10.73 8.53 11.43
CA ARG A 218 11.23 7.61 12.47
C ARG A 218 10.50 6.28 12.43
N ALA A 219 9.17 6.28 12.30
CA ALA A 219 8.37 5.05 12.24
C ALA A 219 8.82 4.14 11.08
N VAL A 220 9.17 4.72 9.94
CA VAL A 220 9.70 3.97 8.79
C VAL A 220 11.14 3.53 9.01
N ALA A 221 12.02 4.48 9.38
CA ALA A 221 13.45 4.24 9.38
C ALA A 221 13.95 3.31 10.50
N THR A 222 13.25 3.28 11.66
CA THR A 222 13.73 2.57 12.85
C THR A 222 12.95 1.31 13.20
N THR A 223 11.78 1.06 12.59
CA THR A 223 10.99 -0.14 12.89
C THR A 223 11.59 -1.36 12.17
N PRO A 224 11.95 -2.44 12.88
CA PRO A 224 12.40 -3.68 12.27
C PRO A 224 11.28 -4.28 11.38
N LYS A 225 11.65 -4.75 10.21
CA LYS A 225 10.76 -5.34 9.20
C LYS A 225 11.12 -6.80 8.94
N VAL A 226 10.20 -7.54 8.38
CA VAL A 226 10.44 -8.91 7.93
C VAL A 226 10.98 -8.93 6.51
N ALA A 227 10.45 -8.02 5.68
CA ALA A 227 10.72 -7.96 4.24
C ALA A 227 11.10 -6.56 3.79
N SER A 228 11.80 -6.51 2.67
CA SER A 228 12.16 -5.26 1.99
C SER A 228 10.94 -4.57 1.40
N ASN A 229 10.99 -3.27 1.36
CA ASN A 229 9.98 -2.43 0.73
C ASN A 229 10.51 -1.01 0.52
N ASN A 230 9.81 -0.26 -0.31
CA ASN A 230 9.97 1.18 -0.41
C ASN A 230 8.79 1.85 0.31
N MET A 231 9.05 2.90 1.07
CA MET A 231 8.03 3.74 1.72
C MET A 231 8.30 5.21 1.41
N MET A 232 7.47 5.76 0.54
CA MET A 232 7.54 7.15 0.09
C MET A 232 6.65 8.00 0.99
N LEU A 233 7.22 9.01 1.63
CA LEU A 233 6.53 9.94 2.52
C LEU A 233 6.55 11.34 1.94
N SER A 234 5.45 12.08 2.11
CA SER A 234 5.39 13.50 1.79
C SER A 234 4.61 14.28 2.84
N THR A 235 4.79 15.59 2.86
CA THR A 235 4.06 16.50 3.77
C THR A 235 3.48 17.69 3.02
N ALA A 236 2.36 18.20 3.54
CA ALA A 236 1.71 19.42 3.05
C ALA A 236 2.65 20.65 3.05
N GLU A 237 3.69 20.63 3.90
CA GLU A 237 4.71 21.70 4.00
C GLU A 237 5.74 21.68 2.87
N GLY A 238 5.65 20.74 1.92
CA GLY A 238 6.50 20.74 0.72
C GLY A 238 7.70 19.80 0.77
N LEU A 239 7.85 18.95 1.80
CA LEU A 239 8.92 17.98 1.89
C LEU A 239 8.45 16.59 1.44
N ALA A 240 9.37 15.83 0.84
CA ALA A 240 9.19 14.41 0.60
C ALA A 240 10.52 13.68 0.77
N ILE A 241 10.41 12.41 1.13
CA ILE A 241 11.52 11.47 1.22
C ILE A 241 11.01 10.08 0.90
N ASP A 242 11.82 9.30 0.24
CA ASP A 242 11.57 7.90 0.01
C ASP A 242 12.59 7.06 0.78
N PHE A 243 12.11 6.00 1.43
CA PHE A 243 12.95 5.05 2.12
C PHE A 243 12.89 3.70 1.42
N GLU A 244 13.98 3.29 0.81
CA GLU A 244 14.19 1.89 0.51
C GLU A 244 14.61 1.18 1.79
N CYS A 245 13.82 0.23 2.23
CA CYS A 245 14.00 -0.46 3.50
C CYS A 245 14.35 -1.93 3.27
N ALA A 246 15.49 -2.36 3.77
CA ALA A 246 15.74 -3.74 4.11
C ALA A 246 15.16 -4.05 5.50
N PRO A 247 15.07 -5.32 5.93
CA PRO A 247 14.57 -5.67 7.25
C PRO A 247 15.21 -4.92 8.42
N ASP A 248 16.49 -4.64 8.33
CA ASP A 248 17.35 -4.11 9.40
C ASP A 248 17.94 -2.71 9.11
N GLU A 249 17.70 -2.15 7.90
CA GLU A 249 18.30 -0.88 7.49
C GLU A 249 17.36 -0.11 6.55
N ALA A 250 17.39 1.23 6.62
CA ALA A 250 16.65 2.10 5.72
C ALA A 250 17.60 3.03 4.97
N PHE A 251 17.41 3.15 3.66
CA PHE A 251 18.23 3.95 2.74
C PHE A 251 17.39 5.10 2.19
N PRO A 252 17.65 6.35 2.60
CA PRO A 252 16.87 7.49 2.12
C PRO A 252 17.21 7.85 0.67
N ILE A 253 16.17 8.11 -0.12
CA ILE A 253 16.23 8.70 -1.45
C ILE A 253 15.56 10.07 -1.37
N TYR A 254 16.27 11.07 -1.82
CA TYR A 254 15.78 12.46 -1.86
C TYR A 254 15.21 12.82 -3.22
N PRO A 255 14.29 13.79 -3.28
CA PRO A 255 13.78 14.29 -4.55
C PRO A 255 14.89 14.78 -5.48
N ALA A 256 14.76 14.47 -6.76
CA ALA A 256 15.59 15.05 -7.82
C ALA A 256 14.68 15.85 -8.75
N ASP A 257 15.05 17.13 -9.01
CA ASP A 257 14.28 18.05 -9.84
C ASP A 257 12.81 18.19 -9.41
N GLY A 258 12.56 18.18 -8.08
CA GLY A 258 11.22 18.28 -7.50
C GLY A 258 10.34 17.06 -7.68
N LEU A 259 10.92 15.90 -8.02
CA LEU A 259 10.21 14.63 -8.22
C LEU A 259 10.85 13.50 -7.43
N ILE A 260 10.01 12.60 -6.90
CA ILE A 260 10.39 11.22 -6.55
C ILE A 260 9.53 10.32 -7.42
N VAL A 261 10.12 9.31 -8.05
CA VAL A 261 9.41 8.25 -8.77
C VAL A 261 10.08 6.93 -8.44
N HIS A 262 9.30 5.93 -8.05
CA HIS A 262 9.80 4.63 -7.67
C HIS A 262 8.85 3.51 -8.11
N ALA A 263 9.39 2.38 -8.54
CA ALA A 263 8.63 1.17 -8.86
C ALA A 263 9.01 0.03 -7.89
N ASN A 264 9.49 -1.13 -8.38
CA ASN A 264 9.76 -2.31 -7.56
C ASN A 264 11.21 -2.81 -7.69
N HIS A 265 12.17 -1.91 -7.82
CA HIS A 265 13.60 -2.23 -7.85
C HIS A 265 14.37 -1.23 -7.01
N TRP A 266 15.50 -1.65 -6.49
CA TRP A 266 16.36 -0.77 -5.68
C TRP A 266 17.05 0.29 -6.55
N GLN A 267 16.94 1.55 -6.15
CA GLN A 267 17.55 2.70 -6.81
C GLN A 267 18.77 3.23 -6.05
N SER A 268 18.86 3.01 -4.72
CA SER A 268 19.93 3.51 -3.89
C SER A 268 21.25 2.78 -4.17
N PRO A 269 22.30 3.49 -4.67
CA PRO A 269 23.63 2.88 -4.83
C PRO A 269 24.23 2.38 -3.50
N ILE A 270 23.83 3.02 -2.38
CA ILE A 270 24.28 2.62 -1.05
C ILE A 270 23.64 1.28 -0.68
N ALA A 271 22.33 1.12 -0.91
CA ALA A 271 21.65 -0.15 -0.69
C ALA A 271 22.28 -1.26 -1.53
N LEU A 272 22.43 -1.05 -2.83
CA LEU A 272 23.00 -2.02 -3.78
C LEU A 272 24.47 -2.38 -3.49
N SER A 273 25.19 -1.55 -2.74
CA SER A 273 26.54 -1.89 -2.26
C SER A 273 26.55 -2.80 -1.02
N LYS A 274 25.39 -2.94 -0.32
CA LYS A 274 25.28 -3.64 0.96
C LYS A 274 24.40 -4.90 0.91
N LEU A 275 23.52 -5.00 -0.08
CA LEU A 275 22.58 -6.11 -0.24
C LEU A 275 22.50 -6.54 -1.70
N LYS A 276 21.96 -7.74 -1.93
CA LYS A 276 21.66 -8.24 -3.26
C LYS A 276 20.17 -8.08 -3.55
N GLU A 277 19.85 -7.36 -4.62
CA GLU A 277 18.53 -7.31 -5.24
C GLU A 277 18.10 -8.70 -5.70
N THR A 278 16.90 -9.16 -5.32
CA THR A 278 16.38 -10.48 -5.69
C THR A 278 15.02 -10.44 -6.39
N GLY A 279 14.38 -9.27 -6.48
CA GLY A 279 13.03 -9.13 -7.07
C GLY A 279 13.00 -8.97 -8.58
N ILE A 280 14.05 -8.39 -9.18
CA ILE A 280 14.08 -8.07 -10.61
C ILE A 280 13.85 -9.26 -11.55
N PRO A 281 14.33 -10.48 -11.28
CA PRO A 281 14.02 -11.62 -12.13
C PRO A 281 12.51 -11.84 -12.34
N SER A 282 11.71 -11.52 -11.33
CA SER A 282 10.25 -11.68 -11.36
C SER A 282 9.50 -10.44 -11.90
N VAL A 283 10.10 -9.23 -11.80
CA VAL A 283 9.46 -7.95 -12.21
C VAL A 283 10.41 -7.04 -13.00
N PRO A 284 11.01 -7.53 -14.10
CA PRO A 284 12.03 -6.76 -14.85
C PRO A 284 11.48 -5.48 -15.47
N GLU A 285 10.19 -5.40 -15.74
CA GLU A 285 9.50 -4.21 -16.22
C GLU A 285 9.51 -3.05 -15.21
N SER A 286 9.87 -3.32 -13.96
CA SER A 286 10.08 -2.29 -12.95
C SER A 286 11.06 -1.22 -13.42
N TYR A 287 12.13 -1.62 -14.12
CA TYR A 287 13.14 -0.69 -14.64
C TYR A 287 12.62 0.33 -15.65
N TYR A 288 11.59 0.00 -16.42
CA TYR A 288 11.05 1.01 -17.34
C TYR A 288 9.82 1.73 -16.79
N ARG A 289 9.11 1.18 -15.79
CA ARG A 289 7.89 1.82 -15.26
C ARG A 289 8.19 3.16 -14.58
N ASP A 290 9.19 3.22 -13.70
CA ASP A 290 9.60 4.46 -13.06
C ASP A 290 10.19 5.46 -14.05
N TRP A 291 11.05 4.99 -14.97
CA TRP A 291 11.63 5.81 -16.03
C TRP A 291 10.54 6.39 -16.95
N ARG A 292 9.52 5.60 -17.29
CA ARG A 292 8.37 6.06 -18.10
C ARG A 292 7.60 7.16 -17.39
N VAL A 293 7.23 6.96 -16.12
CA VAL A 293 6.51 7.99 -15.36
C VAL A 293 7.31 9.26 -15.25
N ARG A 294 8.60 9.20 -14.91
CA ARG A 294 9.48 10.37 -14.84
C ARG A 294 9.54 11.10 -16.19
N LYS A 295 9.77 10.37 -17.27
CA LYS A 295 9.82 10.92 -18.63
C LYS A 295 8.51 11.62 -19.02
N LEU A 296 7.37 11.04 -18.74
CA LEU A 296 6.06 11.60 -19.07
C LEU A 296 5.78 12.87 -18.27
N LEU A 297 6.14 12.90 -16.98
CA LEU A 297 6.04 14.09 -16.15
C LEU A 297 6.98 15.22 -16.65
N ASP A 298 8.20 14.89 -17.07
CA ASP A 298 9.11 15.89 -17.63
C ASP A 298 8.60 16.45 -18.97
N GLN A 299 7.99 15.62 -19.81
CA GLN A 299 7.37 16.01 -21.07
C GLN A 299 6.11 16.89 -20.89
N ALA A 300 5.36 16.68 -19.80
CA ALA A 300 4.19 17.50 -19.48
C ALA A 300 4.55 18.96 -19.11
N GLY A 301 5.81 19.22 -18.74
CA GLY A 301 6.33 20.58 -18.55
C GLY A 301 6.86 20.85 -17.14
N PRO A 302 7.21 22.11 -16.87
CA PRO A 302 7.86 22.47 -15.61
C PRO A 302 6.90 22.57 -14.42
N LYS A 303 5.59 22.72 -14.67
CA LYS A 303 4.53 22.81 -13.65
C LYS A 303 3.45 21.74 -13.89
N LEU A 304 3.32 20.84 -12.96
CA LEU A 304 2.53 19.63 -13.06
C LEU A 304 1.25 19.71 -12.24
N SER A 305 0.16 19.26 -12.81
CA SER A 305 -1.14 19.10 -12.15
C SER A 305 -1.39 17.65 -11.68
N THR A 306 -2.47 17.44 -10.96
CA THR A 306 -2.95 16.07 -10.64
C THR A 306 -3.28 15.28 -11.91
N ASP A 307 -3.73 15.96 -12.96
CA ASP A 307 -4.10 15.32 -14.23
C ASP A 307 -2.86 14.89 -15.02
N ASP A 308 -1.74 15.63 -14.93
CA ASP A 308 -0.47 15.20 -15.52
C ASP A 308 0.05 13.92 -14.82
N LEU A 309 -0.08 13.82 -13.50
CA LEU A 309 0.28 12.61 -12.76
C LEU A 309 -0.64 11.42 -13.14
N LYS A 310 -1.96 11.65 -13.23
CA LYS A 310 -2.90 10.63 -13.72
C LYS A 310 -2.53 10.17 -15.13
N ALA A 311 -2.27 11.11 -16.04
CA ALA A 311 -1.86 10.79 -17.42
C ALA A 311 -0.60 9.92 -17.46
N ALA A 312 0.42 10.24 -16.66
CA ALA A 312 1.63 9.44 -16.53
C ALA A 312 1.34 8.03 -15.96
N PHE A 313 0.44 7.94 -14.98
CA PHE A 313 0.04 6.66 -14.39
C PHE A 313 -0.87 5.81 -15.30
N PHE A 314 -1.56 6.41 -16.28
CA PHE A 314 -2.31 5.70 -17.32
C PHE A 314 -1.43 5.16 -18.45
N ASP A 315 -0.09 5.33 -18.40
CA ASP A 315 0.79 4.85 -19.46
C ASP A 315 0.63 3.36 -19.74
N THR A 316 0.46 3.04 -21.03
CA THR A 316 0.22 1.67 -21.51
C THR A 316 1.41 1.07 -22.26
N PHE A 317 2.56 1.76 -22.22
CA PHE A 317 3.77 1.24 -22.85
C PHE A 317 4.16 -0.12 -22.24
N GLY A 318 4.47 -1.08 -23.12
CA GLY A 318 4.83 -2.43 -22.69
C GLY A 318 3.65 -3.28 -22.17
N SER A 319 2.38 -2.85 -22.42
CA SER A 319 1.21 -3.64 -22.01
C SER A 319 1.33 -5.11 -22.44
N PRO A 320 0.95 -6.08 -21.56
CA PRO A 320 0.24 -5.91 -20.29
C PRO A 320 1.12 -5.59 -19.06
N TYR A 321 2.42 -5.37 -19.23
CA TYR A 321 3.38 -5.09 -18.16
C TYR A 321 3.66 -3.57 -18.00
N SER A 322 2.66 -2.75 -18.30
CA SER A 322 2.73 -1.29 -18.29
C SER A 322 2.62 -0.69 -16.88
N VAL A 323 2.74 0.65 -16.79
CA VAL A 323 2.50 1.41 -15.55
C VAL A 323 1.04 1.26 -15.11
N CYS A 324 0.07 1.30 -16.06
CA CYS A 324 -1.32 0.94 -15.81
C CYS A 324 -1.58 -0.44 -16.43
N ARG A 325 -1.65 -1.46 -15.60
CA ARG A 325 -1.79 -2.85 -16.03
C ARG A 325 -3.25 -3.22 -16.26
N PRO A 326 -3.65 -3.68 -17.46
CA PRO A 326 -4.94 -4.34 -17.64
C PRO A 326 -4.94 -5.69 -16.92
N PRO A 327 -6.12 -6.27 -16.61
CA PRO A 327 -6.18 -7.63 -16.09
C PRO A 327 -5.46 -8.62 -17.02
N ARG A 328 -4.54 -9.39 -16.46
CA ARG A 328 -3.74 -10.41 -17.13
C ARG A 328 -3.64 -11.67 -16.27
N PRO A 329 -3.41 -12.84 -16.86
CA PRO A 329 -3.10 -14.02 -16.03
C PRO A 329 -1.92 -13.73 -15.08
N GLY A 330 -2.12 -14.03 -13.81
CA GLY A 330 -1.11 -13.95 -12.76
C GLY A 330 -0.66 -15.35 -12.33
N SER A 331 0.16 -15.41 -11.31
CA SER A 331 0.53 -16.67 -10.66
C SER A 331 -0.69 -17.36 -10.06
N ALA A 332 -0.66 -18.67 -9.94
CA ALA A 332 -1.73 -19.49 -9.31
C ALA A 332 -3.14 -19.32 -9.93
N GLY A 333 -3.24 -19.00 -11.24
CA GLY A 333 -4.52 -19.00 -11.97
C GLY A 333 -5.47 -17.84 -11.66
N ASN A 334 -5.03 -16.83 -10.90
CA ASN A 334 -5.74 -15.57 -10.69
C ASN A 334 -5.43 -14.54 -11.80
N LEU A 335 -6.11 -13.39 -11.75
CA LEU A 335 -5.80 -12.24 -12.59
C LEU A 335 -4.99 -11.21 -11.78
N SER A 336 -3.89 -10.73 -12.34
CA SER A 336 -3.15 -9.55 -11.85
C SER A 336 -3.57 -8.31 -12.64
N ALA A 337 -3.71 -7.18 -11.98
CA ALA A 337 -4.05 -5.89 -12.61
C ALA A 337 -3.58 -4.72 -11.74
N THR A 338 -3.57 -3.51 -12.30
CA THR A 338 -3.63 -2.30 -11.47
C THR A 338 -5.00 -2.26 -10.82
N VAL A 339 -5.06 -2.57 -9.52
CA VAL A 339 -6.29 -2.65 -8.73
C VAL A 339 -6.84 -1.26 -8.43
N SER A 340 -5.93 -0.31 -8.18
CA SER A 340 -6.30 1.08 -7.92
C SER A 340 -5.21 2.05 -8.37
N MET A 341 -5.67 3.23 -8.81
CA MET A 341 -4.85 4.43 -8.92
C MET A 341 -5.27 5.40 -7.81
N VAL A 342 -4.32 5.82 -6.99
CA VAL A 342 -4.55 6.72 -5.87
C VAL A 342 -3.77 8.02 -6.10
N ILE A 343 -4.44 9.17 -6.01
CA ILE A 343 -3.83 10.50 -6.10
C ILE A 343 -4.21 11.28 -4.84
N MET A 344 -3.22 11.77 -4.11
CA MET A 344 -3.38 12.48 -2.86
C MET A 344 -2.90 13.92 -2.95
N GLN A 345 -3.62 14.81 -2.27
CA GLN A 345 -3.25 16.20 -2.05
C GLN A 345 -3.22 16.46 -0.53
N PRO A 346 -2.06 16.24 0.12
CA PRO A 346 -1.97 16.27 1.59
C PRO A 346 -2.42 17.60 2.20
N SER A 347 -2.11 18.74 1.55
CA SER A 347 -2.51 20.08 2.02
C SER A 347 -4.02 20.34 2.01
N LYS A 348 -4.78 19.53 1.24
CA LYS A 348 -6.24 19.62 1.14
C LYS A 348 -6.96 18.52 1.92
N GLY A 349 -6.22 17.52 2.43
CA GLY A 349 -6.82 16.33 3.03
C GLY A 349 -7.69 15.52 2.04
N ILE A 350 -7.28 15.45 0.77
CA ILE A 350 -8.05 14.84 -0.33
C ILE A 350 -7.27 13.64 -0.90
N MET A 351 -8.01 12.57 -1.17
CA MET A 351 -7.57 11.38 -1.89
C MET A 351 -8.55 11.07 -3.02
N GLU A 352 -8.08 11.00 -4.25
CA GLU A 352 -8.86 10.57 -5.42
C GLU A 352 -8.44 9.14 -5.78
N VAL A 353 -9.41 8.25 -5.95
CA VAL A 353 -9.15 6.83 -6.21
C VAL A 353 -9.98 6.34 -7.39
N ALA A 354 -9.34 5.66 -8.35
CA ALA A 354 -10.01 4.94 -9.44
C ALA A 354 -9.80 3.43 -9.26
N PRO A 355 -10.88 2.63 -9.23
CA PRO A 355 -10.80 1.18 -9.22
C PRO A 355 -10.53 0.65 -10.63
N LEU A 356 -9.64 -0.35 -10.75
CA LEU A 356 -9.26 -1.00 -12.01
C LEU A 356 -9.06 0.02 -13.15
N PRO A 357 -8.12 0.98 -13.01
CA PRO A 357 -8.05 2.17 -13.87
C PRO A 357 -7.85 1.85 -15.35
N ALA A 358 -7.25 0.72 -15.70
CA ALA A 358 -7.15 0.27 -17.08
C ALA A 358 -8.52 -0.03 -17.75
N LEU A 359 -9.56 -0.30 -16.94
CA LEU A 359 -10.94 -0.58 -17.38
C LEU A 359 -11.90 0.56 -17.08
N ASN A 360 -11.58 1.39 -16.08
CA ASN A 360 -12.46 2.45 -15.59
C ASN A 360 -11.64 3.71 -15.25
N ARG A 361 -11.91 4.82 -15.93
CA ARG A 361 -11.23 6.10 -15.72
C ARG A 361 -11.97 7.06 -14.80
N VAL A 362 -12.97 6.57 -14.08
CA VAL A 362 -13.76 7.38 -13.13
C VAL A 362 -13.07 7.37 -11.77
N PHE A 363 -12.81 8.57 -11.26
CA PHE A 363 -12.27 8.75 -9.90
C PHE A 363 -13.39 9.11 -8.93
N THR A 364 -13.30 8.60 -7.73
CA THR A 364 -14.04 9.13 -6.59
C THR A 364 -13.08 9.91 -5.69
N ARG A 365 -13.48 11.13 -5.35
CA ARG A 365 -12.78 11.97 -4.37
C ARG A 365 -13.29 11.65 -2.99
N TYR A 366 -12.38 11.31 -2.11
CA TYR A 366 -12.59 11.12 -0.67
C TYR A 366 -11.87 12.25 0.06
N SER A 367 -12.46 12.70 1.18
CA SER A 367 -11.94 13.81 1.96
C SER A 367 -11.92 13.49 3.45
N LEU A 368 -11.01 14.11 4.19
CA LEU A 368 -11.03 14.07 5.65
C LEU A 368 -12.30 14.72 6.23
N ASN A 369 -12.88 15.70 5.51
CA ASN A 369 -13.94 16.54 6.06
C ASN A 369 -15.28 16.42 5.35
N GLU A 370 -15.32 15.88 4.15
CA GLU A 370 -16.49 15.82 3.28
C GLU A 370 -16.87 14.38 2.93
N ASP A 371 -18.07 14.20 2.43
CA ASP A 371 -18.51 12.93 1.89
C ASP A 371 -17.93 12.68 0.48
N PRO A 372 -17.84 11.42 0.04
CA PRO A 372 -17.28 11.08 -1.26
C PRO A 372 -18.04 11.71 -2.43
N VAL A 373 -17.29 12.14 -3.44
CA VAL A 373 -17.83 12.72 -4.68
C VAL A 373 -17.23 12.01 -5.89
N THR A 374 -18.08 11.44 -6.74
CA THR A 374 -17.68 10.88 -8.03
C THR A 374 -17.34 12.02 -9.00
N LEU A 375 -16.16 11.93 -9.63
CA LEU A 375 -15.68 12.90 -10.60
C LEU A 375 -16.07 12.48 -12.02
N ALA A 376 -15.95 13.41 -12.98
CA ALA A 376 -16.03 13.05 -14.39
C ALA A 376 -14.92 12.06 -14.76
N ALA A 377 -15.15 11.24 -15.80
CA ALA A 377 -14.12 10.33 -16.31
C ALA A 377 -12.91 11.12 -16.82
N PHE A 378 -11.72 10.60 -16.54
CA PHE A 378 -10.43 11.17 -16.96
C PHE A 378 -10.14 10.91 -18.43
#